data_8e6999ebd930790035273b97c64ab588
#
_entry.id   8e6999ebd930790035273b97c64ab588
#
_cell.length_a   1.000
_cell.length_b   1.000
_cell.length_c   1.000
_cell.angle_alpha   90.00
_cell.angle_beta   90.00
_cell.angle_gamma   90.00
#
_symmetry.space_group_name_H-M   'P 1'
#
loop_
_entity.id
_entity.type
_entity.pdbx_description
1 polymer ?
#
loop_
_entity_poly.entity_id
_entity_poly.type
_entity_poly.pdbx_seq_one_letter_code
_entity_poly.pdbx_strand_id
1 'polypeptide(L)'
;MQSAAFFLKKSVIRGVTTVICLPHKPEILPNFATSKKEVTKHNSMTLDEFLKHADARLPLDTPDIYRFMDEMSDEAQHITCEINNAYHSQAELRELFSRLTGRPVDETFKAFPPFYTDFGKNITIGKHVFINACCHFQDHGGVTLGDGCLIGHDVVFATLNHDFNPGNRAVMHPAPIVLGRNVWVGSHSTILQGVTVGEGAIIAAGSVVTKDVPPRTIVGGVPAKPIRKIQ
;
A
#
# COMPACT_ATOMS: atom_id res chain seq x y z
N MET A 1 -21.29 -7.23 -14.12
CA MET A 1 -20.48 -6.99 -15.33
C MET A 1 -21.40 -6.53 -16.43
N GLN A 2 -21.48 -5.23 -16.67
CA GLN A 2 -22.19 -4.68 -17.84
C GLN A 2 -21.14 -4.36 -18.91
N SER A 3 -21.24 -5.09 -20.03
CA SER A 3 -20.43 -4.87 -21.23
C SER A 3 -20.82 -3.53 -21.84
N ALA A 4 -19.87 -2.60 -21.90
CA ALA A 4 -20.05 -1.36 -22.64
C ALA A 4 -20.02 -1.69 -24.15
N ALA A 5 -21.15 -1.57 -24.81
CA ALA A 5 -21.24 -1.70 -26.27
C ALA A 5 -20.76 -0.39 -26.93
N PHE A 6 -19.64 -0.45 -27.62
CA PHE A 6 -19.17 0.65 -28.46
C PHE A 6 -19.70 0.50 -29.90
N PHE A 7 -20.38 1.52 -30.39
CA PHE A 7 -20.74 1.60 -31.81
C PHE A 7 -19.62 2.29 -32.61
N LEU A 8 -19.05 1.56 -33.56
CA LEU A 8 -18.05 2.09 -34.49
C LEU A 8 -18.73 2.64 -35.73
N LYS A 9 -18.59 3.92 -36.00
CA LYS A 9 -19.02 4.53 -37.28
C LYS A 9 -17.79 4.74 -38.16
N LYS A 10 -17.75 4.06 -39.31
CA LYS A 10 -16.73 4.27 -40.34
C LYS A 10 -17.14 5.42 -41.24
N SER A 11 -16.28 6.41 -41.44
CA SER A 11 -16.40 7.39 -42.51
C SER A 11 -15.10 7.40 -43.34
N VAL A 12 -15.26 7.48 -44.66
CA VAL A 12 -14.15 7.56 -45.59
C VAL A 12 -14.19 8.91 -46.27
N ILE A 13 -13.18 9.75 -46.06
CA ILE A 13 -13.00 11.01 -46.80
C ILE A 13 -11.58 10.98 -47.37
N ARG A 14 -11.50 11.08 -48.71
CA ARG A 14 -10.22 11.13 -49.46
C ARG A 14 -9.26 9.98 -49.21
N GLY A 15 -9.73 8.74 -49.14
CA GLY A 15 -8.86 7.55 -49.01
C GLY A 15 -8.26 7.26 -47.63
N VAL A 16 -8.64 8.04 -46.62
CA VAL A 16 -8.23 7.79 -45.24
C VAL A 16 -9.43 7.30 -44.42
N THR A 17 -9.31 6.10 -43.85
CA THR A 17 -10.35 5.55 -42.98
C THR A 17 -10.11 6.03 -41.55
N THR A 18 -10.96 6.94 -41.07
CA THR A 18 -10.90 7.41 -39.68
C THR A 18 -12.01 6.72 -38.89
N VAL A 19 -11.64 6.11 -37.78
CA VAL A 19 -12.57 5.51 -36.80
C VAL A 19 -12.77 6.53 -35.69
N ILE A 20 -13.98 7.08 -35.57
CA ILE A 20 -14.32 8.02 -34.50
C ILE A 20 -15.12 7.27 -33.45
N CYS A 21 -14.64 7.28 -32.21
CA CYS A 21 -15.36 6.79 -31.05
C CYS A 21 -16.22 7.93 -30.49
N LEU A 22 -17.53 7.81 -30.56
CA LEU A 22 -18.45 8.80 -30.02
C LEU A 22 -18.90 8.37 -28.62
N PRO A 23 -18.95 9.29 -27.64
CA PRO A 23 -19.49 8.97 -26.33
C PRO A 23 -21.01 8.73 -26.43
N HIS A 24 -21.45 7.65 -25.80
CA HIS A 24 -22.87 7.33 -25.70
C HIS A 24 -23.55 8.34 -24.78
N LYS A 25 -24.62 8.97 -25.25
CA LYS A 25 -25.50 9.80 -24.40
C LYS A 25 -26.22 8.87 -23.42
N PRO A 26 -26.21 9.16 -22.11
CA PRO A 26 -26.99 8.34 -21.18
C PRO A 26 -28.48 8.54 -21.43
N GLU A 27 -29.19 7.44 -21.68
CA GLU A 27 -30.66 7.45 -21.69
C GLU A 27 -31.13 7.69 -20.24
N ILE A 28 -32.04 8.66 -20.09
CA ILE A 28 -32.67 8.97 -18.81
C ILE A 28 -33.61 7.81 -18.47
N LEU A 29 -33.20 6.97 -17.55
CA LEU A 29 -34.04 5.92 -16.96
C LEU A 29 -35.18 6.56 -16.15
N PRO A 30 -36.41 6.01 -16.18
CA PRO A 30 -37.53 6.55 -15.43
C PRO A 30 -37.31 6.40 -13.92
N ASN A 31 -37.74 7.42 -13.17
CA ASN A 31 -37.72 7.50 -11.73
C ASN A 31 -38.24 6.21 -11.05
N PHE A 32 -37.38 5.45 -10.43
CA PHE A 32 -37.78 4.47 -9.43
C PHE A 32 -38.13 5.22 -8.14
N ALA A 33 -39.39 5.06 -7.73
CA ALA A 33 -39.92 5.58 -6.48
C ALA A 33 -39.00 5.12 -5.31
N THR A 34 -38.46 6.09 -4.59
CA THR A 34 -37.69 5.87 -3.37
C THR A 34 -38.58 5.24 -2.29
N SER A 35 -38.50 3.92 -2.14
CA SER A 35 -38.89 3.31 -0.88
C SER A 35 -37.92 3.81 0.18
N LYS A 36 -38.44 4.48 1.20
CA LYS A 36 -37.68 4.81 2.43
C LYS A 36 -37.29 3.49 3.09
N LYS A 37 -36.10 2.95 2.74
CA LYS A 37 -35.43 1.96 3.57
C LYS A 37 -34.97 2.72 4.81
N GLU A 38 -35.40 2.26 5.97
CA GLU A 38 -34.85 2.67 7.26
C GLU A 38 -33.32 2.56 7.15
N VAL A 39 -32.64 3.70 7.25
CA VAL A 39 -31.19 3.75 7.40
C VAL A 39 -30.92 3.27 8.81
N THR A 40 -30.74 1.96 8.97
CA THR A 40 -30.07 1.43 10.16
C THR A 40 -28.73 2.17 10.22
N LYS A 41 -28.49 2.91 11.33
CA LYS A 41 -27.17 3.49 11.62
C LYS A 41 -26.20 2.32 11.74
N HIS A 42 -25.59 1.92 10.64
CA HIS A 42 -24.36 1.14 10.70
C HIS A 42 -23.31 2.07 11.31
N ASN A 43 -22.82 1.71 12.47
CA ASN A 43 -21.68 2.36 13.08
C ASN A 43 -20.51 2.11 12.10
N SER A 44 -20.09 3.13 11.34
CA SER A 44 -18.98 3.00 10.42
C SER A 44 -17.73 2.63 11.23
N MET A 45 -16.96 1.66 10.74
CA MET A 45 -15.67 1.28 11.34
C MET A 45 -14.77 2.50 11.49
N THR A 46 -14.14 2.64 12.63
CA THR A 46 -13.15 3.71 12.89
C THR A 46 -11.74 3.20 12.61
N LEU A 47 -10.80 4.14 12.40
CA LEU A 47 -9.38 3.78 12.20
C LEU A 47 -8.83 3.00 13.39
N ASP A 48 -9.15 3.38 14.62
CA ASP A 48 -8.69 2.71 15.84
C ASP A 48 -9.20 1.25 15.93
N GLU A 49 -10.47 1.03 15.57
CA GLU A 49 -11.05 -0.32 15.51
C GLU A 49 -10.38 -1.17 14.43
N PHE A 50 -10.14 -0.60 13.23
CA PHE A 50 -9.44 -1.30 12.16
C PHE A 50 -8.00 -1.66 12.55
N LEU A 51 -7.24 -0.72 13.11
CA LEU A 51 -5.86 -0.97 13.54
C LEU A 51 -5.80 -2.07 14.61
N LYS A 52 -6.69 -2.04 15.61
CA LYS A 52 -6.79 -3.11 16.62
C LYS A 52 -7.12 -4.47 16.01
N HIS A 53 -8.02 -4.49 15.01
CA HIS A 53 -8.40 -5.71 14.29
C HIS A 53 -7.20 -6.29 13.53
N ALA A 54 -6.46 -5.44 12.81
CA ALA A 54 -5.27 -5.83 12.05
C ALA A 54 -4.12 -6.28 12.97
N ASP A 55 -3.88 -5.57 14.08
CA ASP A 55 -2.86 -5.94 15.08
C ASP A 55 -3.16 -7.29 15.73
N ALA A 56 -4.44 -7.60 15.95
CA ALA A 56 -4.89 -8.90 16.42
C ALA A 56 -4.79 -10.00 15.35
N ARG A 57 -4.36 -9.65 14.13
CA ARG A 57 -4.24 -10.55 12.95
C ARG A 57 -5.55 -11.26 12.60
N LEU A 58 -6.67 -10.61 12.87
CA LEU A 58 -7.98 -11.16 12.52
C LEU A 58 -8.23 -11.03 11.02
N PRO A 59 -8.96 -11.97 10.39
CA PRO A 59 -9.26 -11.90 8.97
C PRO A 59 -9.99 -10.61 8.59
N LEU A 60 -9.61 -10.03 7.47
CA LEU A 60 -10.29 -8.88 6.86
C LEU A 60 -11.32 -9.44 5.87
N ASP A 61 -12.57 -9.66 6.34
CA ASP A 61 -13.56 -10.44 5.59
C ASP A 61 -14.99 -9.92 5.69
N THR A 62 -15.21 -8.76 6.34
CA THR A 62 -16.55 -8.19 6.47
C THR A 62 -16.78 -7.02 5.50
N PRO A 63 -18.04 -6.80 5.07
CA PRO A 63 -18.37 -5.66 4.20
C PRO A 63 -17.97 -4.30 4.77
N ASP A 64 -18.04 -4.13 6.10
CA ASP A 64 -17.67 -2.87 6.75
C ASP A 64 -16.16 -2.65 6.74
N ILE A 65 -15.36 -3.72 6.92
CA ILE A 65 -13.90 -3.68 6.78
C ILE A 65 -13.52 -3.30 5.35
N TYR A 66 -14.10 -3.96 4.33
CA TYR A 66 -13.78 -3.67 2.93
C TYR A 66 -14.11 -2.22 2.57
N ARG A 67 -15.28 -1.72 2.98
CA ARG A 67 -15.67 -0.32 2.75
C ARG A 67 -14.68 0.65 3.38
N PHE A 68 -14.30 0.40 4.65
CA PHE A 68 -13.33 1.23 5.35
C PHE A 68 -11.95 1.20 4.68
N MET A 69 -11.50 0.03 4.23
CA MET A 69 -10.25 -0.10 3.47
C MET A 69 -10.31 0.69 2.15
N ASP A 70 -11.41 0.61 1.42
CA ASP A 70 -11.59 1.35 0.15
C ASP A 70 -11.56 2.86 0.39
N GLU A 71 -12.24 3.37 1.44
CA GLU A 71 -12.25 4.79 1.82
C GLU A 71 -10.82 5.28 2.17
N MET A 72 -10.08 4.53 2.95
CA MET A 72 -8.71 4.87 3.34
C MET A 72 -7.73 4.75 2.16
N SER A 73 -7.92 3.77 1.29
CA SER A 73 -7.12 3.61 0.07
C SER A 73 -7.33 4.78 -0.89
N ASP A 74 -8.55 5.28 -1.03
CA ASP A 74 -8.84 6.46 -1.84
C ASP A 74 -8.13 7.70 -1.27
N GLU A 75 -8.19 7.93 0.04
CA GLU A 75 -7.44 8.99 0.71
C GLU A 75 -5.92 8.86 0.50
N ALA A 76 -5.38 7.64 0.66
CA ALA A 76 -3.96 7.37 0.46
C ALA A 76 -3.53 7.64 -0.99
N GLN A 77 -4.35 7.26 -1.98
CA GLN A 77 -4.09 7.52 -3.39
C GLN A 77 -4.09 9.01 -3.71
N HIS A 78 -5.00 9.80 -3.14
CA HIS A 78 -4.99 11.26 -3.29
C HIS A 78 -3.68 11.87 -2.78
N ILE A 79 -3.23 11.47 -1.59
CA ILE A 79 -1.99 12.01 -1.01
C ILE A 79 -0.75 11.53 -1.78
N THR A 80 -0.69 10.24 -2.17
CA THR A 80 0.44 9.73 -2.96
C THR A 80 0.49 10.33 -4.36
N CYS A 81 -0.66 10.66 -4.95
CA CYS A 81 -0.73 11.40 -6.20
C CYS A 81 -0.12 12.81 -6.04
N GLU A 82 -0.39 13.49 -4.94
CA GLU A 82 0.23 14.78 -4.60
C GLU A 82 1.75 14.63 -4.42
N ILE A 83 2.21 13.62 -3.67
CA ILE A 83 3.64 13.32 -3.46
C ILE A 83 4.37 13.09 -4.79
N ASN A 84 3.75 12.37 -5.74
CA ASN A 84 4.43 11.82 -6.91
C ASN A 84 4.41 12.71 -8.15
N ASN A 85 3.49 13.67 -8.25
CA ASN A 85 3.25 14.42 -9.49
C ASN A 85 3.84 15.85 -9.49
N ALA A 86 4.56 16.23 -8.43
CA ALA A 86 5.24 17.52 -8.35
C ALA A 86 6.59 17.39 -7.64
N TYR A 87 7.46 18.38 -7.84
CA TYR A 87 8.65 18.52 -7.01
C TYR A 87 8.25 19.03 -5.62
N HIS A 88 8.81 18.39 -4.60
CA HIS A 88 8.67 18.79 -3.20
C HIS A 88 10.03 18.88 -2.53
N SER A 89 10.21 19.88 -1.69
CA SER A 89 11.32 19.94 -0.74
C SER A 89 11.15 18.83 0.31
N GLN A 90 12.24 18.48 1.02
CA GLN A 90 12.15 17.49 2.09
C GLN A 90 11.21 17.93 3.24
N ALA A 91 11.03 19.24 3.46
CA ALA A 91 10.08 19.75 4.44
C ALA A 91 8.63 19.47 4.01
N GLU A 92 8.28 19.78 2.77
CA GLU A 92 6.96 19.48 2.20
C GLU A 92 6.68 17.98 2.17
N LEU A 93 7.67 17.14 1.83
CA LEU A 93 7.51 15.69 1.89
C LEU A 93 7.20 15.20 3.31
N ARG A 94 7.84 15.75 4.34
CA ARG A 94 7.52 15.40 5.73
C ARG A 94 6.09 15.77 6.12
N GLU A 95 5.56 16.89 5.64
CA GLU A 95 4.17 17.29 5.86
C GLU A 95 3.21 16.32 5.15
N LEU A 96 3.50 15.97 3.89
CA LEU A 96 2.71 15.01 3.11
C LEU A 96 2.72 13.62 3.74
N PHE A 97 3.89 13.12 4.17
CA PHE A 97 3.98 11.83 4.88
C PHE A 97 3.29 11.86 6.24
N SER A 98 3.32 13.00 6.95
CA SER A 98 2.57 13.15 8.21
C SER A 98 1.05 13.11 7.98
N ARG A 99 0.56 13.71 6.91
CA ARG A 99 -0.85 13.59 6.48
C ARG A 99 -1.18 12.16 6.08
N LEU A 100 -0.33 11.52 5.29
CA LEU A 100 -0.51 10.16 4.81
C LEU A 100 -0.62 9.16 5.98
N THR A 101 0.33 9.22 6.91
CA THR A 101 0.37 8.29 8.05
C THR A 101 -0.58 8.66 9.20
N GLY A 102 -1.13 9.89 9.18
CA GLY A 102 -1.93 10.43 10.29
C GLY A 102 -1.11 10.70 11.56
N ARG A 103 0.22 10.71 11.46
CA ARG A 103 1.16 10.91 12.58
C ARG A 103 2.30 11.84 12.13
N PRO A 104 2.80 12.72 12.99
CA PRO A 104 3.98 13.51 12.67
C PRO A 104 5.18 12.62 12.35
N VAL A 105 5.87 12.87 11.23
CA VAL A 105 7.16 12.26 10.95
C VAL A 105 8.29 13.16 11.47
N ASP A 106 9.38 12.54 11.90
CA ASP A 106 10.52 13.25 12.49
C ASP A 106 11.21 14.16 11.45
N GLU A 107 11.79 15.28 11.91
CA GLU A 107 12.48 16.25 11.05
C GLU A 107 13.68 15.68 10.28
N THR A 108 14.22 14.57 10.75
CA THR A 108 15.33 13.86 10.11
C THR A 108 14.89 12.88 9.02
N PHE A 109 13.58 12.64 8.87
CA PHE A 109 13.04 11.79 7.83
C PHE A 109 13.29 12.37 6.43
N LYS A 110 13.66 11.48 5.50
CA LYS A 110 13.85 11.81 4.09
C LYS A 110 13.21 10.75 3.19
N ALA A 111 12.62 11.19 2.10
CA ALA A 111 12.12 10.30 1.06
C ALA A 111 12.42 10.86 -0.34
N PHE A 112 12.54 9.95 -1.31
CA PHE A 112 12.57 10.29 -2.73
C PHE A 112 11.34 9.71 -3.41
N PRO A 113 10.45 10.56 -3.95
CA PRO A 113 9.33 10.10 -4.78
C PRO A 113 9.84 9.41 -6.07
N PRO A 114 8.99 8.58 -6.73
CA PRO A 114 7.62 8.28 -6.31
C PRO A 114 7.56 7.29 -5.13
N PHE A 115 6.48 7.39 -4.35
CA PHE A 115 6.16 6.51 -3.22
C PHE A 115 4.71 6.00 -3.38
N TYR A 116 4.48 4.73 -3.06
CA TYR A 116 3.17 4.10 -3.19
C TYR A 116 2.77 3.38 -1.90
N THR A 117 1.51 3.49 -1.53
CA THR A 117 0.94 2.77 -0.41
C THR A 117 -0.55 2.50 -0.66
N ASP A 118 -1.05 1.41 -0.07
CA ASP A 118 -2.44 1.00 -0.24
C ASP A 118 -3.36 1.65 0.80
N PHE A 119 -2.87 1.93 2.01
CA PHE A 119 -3.69 2.38 3.13
C PHE A 119 -3.13 3.65 3.80
N GLY A 120 -1.81 3.73 3.96
CA GLY A 120 -1.08 4.87 4.52
C GLY A 120 -1.12 4.98 6.04
N LYS A 121 -2.25 4.70 6.68
CA LYS A 121 -2.48 4.95 8.11
C LYS A 121 -1.81 3.94 9.05
N ASN A 122 -1.33 2.80 8.53
CA ASN A 122 -0.67 1.79 9.36
C ASN A 122 0.85 1.72 9.12
N ILE A 123 1.46 2.86 8.79
CA ILE A 123 2.91 3.02 8.67
C ILE A 123 3.43 3.79 9.89
N THR A 124 4.43 3.22 10.58
CA THR A 124 5.17 3.90 11.64
C THR A 124 6.60 4.14 11.20
N ILE A 125 7.07 5.39 11.26
CA ILE A 125 8.39 5.81 10.78
C ILE A 125 9.18 6.38 11.96
N GLY A 126 10.34 5.78 12.23
CA GLY A 126 11.29 6.25 13.23
C GLY A 126 12.12 7.45 12.78
N LYS A 127 13.09 7.85 13.62
CA LYS A 127 14.03 8.94 13.32
C LYS A 127 15.09 8.51 12.33
N HIS A 128 15.65 9.45 11.56
CA HIS A 128 16.74 9.21 10.60
C HIS A 128 16.41 8.11 9.56
N VAL A 129 15.13 7.88 9.28
CA VAL A 129 14.70 6.94 8.24
C VAL A 129 14.84 7.59 6.88
N PHE A 130 15.37 6.82 5.92
CA PHE A 130 15.42 7.19 4.52
C PHE A 130 14.69 6.16 3.65
N ILE A 131 13.74 6.62 2.83
CA ILE A 131 13.03 5.79 1.86
C ILE A 131 13.40 6.27 0.45
N ASN A 132 13.96 5.38 -0.36
CA ASN A 132 14.29 5.69 -1.75
C ASN A 132 13.08 5.55 -2.67
N ALA A 133 13.24 5.95 -3.92
CA ALA A 133 12.17 6.03 -4.90
C ALA A 133 11.54 4.66 -5.24
N CYS A 134 10.29 4.70 -5.68
CA CYS A 134 9.52 3.55 -6.16
C CYS A 134 9.23 2.47 -5.11
N CYS A 135 9.24 2.80 -3.82
CA CYS A 135 8.86 1.85 -2.78
C CYS A 135 7.33 1.68 -2.71
N HIS A 136 6.89 0.43 -2.44
CA HIS A 136 5.49 0.05 -2.36
C HIS A 136 5.16 -0.54 -0.98
N PHE A 137 4.20 0.06 -0.30
CA PHE A 137 3.79 -0.34 1.04
C PHE A 137 2.33 -0.82 1.02
N GLN A 138 2.13 -2.14 1.04
CA GLN A 138 0.83 -2.71 1.34
C GLN A 138 0.71 -2.79 2.86
N ASP A 139 0.24 -1.71 3.47
CA ASP A 139 0.42 -1.47 4.91
C ASP A 139 -0.81 -1.77 5.79
N HIS A 140 -1.86 -2.40 5.27
CA HIS A 140 -3.05 -2.74 6.06
C HIS A 140 -2.72 -3.56 7.33
N GLY A 141 -1.74 -4.47 7.24
CA GLY A 141 -1.27 -5.28 8.37
C GLY A 141 -0.25 -4.59 9.27
N GLY A 142 0.21 -3.38 8.88
CA GLY A 142 1.19 -2.60 9.61
C GLY A 142 2.63 -2.74 9.12
N VAL A 143 3.29 -1.60 8.91
CA VAL A 143 4.73 -1.51 8.60
C VAL A 143 5.40 -0.58 9.60
N THR A 144 6.35 -1.10 10.37
CA THR A 144 7.15 -0.30 11.30
C THR A 144 8.59 -0.23 10.82
N LEU A 145 9.09 0.98 10.63
CA LEU A 145 10.49 1.28 10.33
C LEU A 145 11.14 1.88 11.58
N GLY A 146 12.06 1.15 12.20
CA GLY A 146 12.84 1.63 13.34
C GLY A 146 13.80 2.76 12.97
N ASP A 147 14.35 3.43 13.97
CA ASP A 147 15.29 4.54 13.78
C ASP A 147 16.48 4.13 12.91
N GLY A 148 16.90 5.02 12.00
CA GLY A 148 18.06 4.81 11.13
C GLY A 148 17.87 3.80 10.01
N CYS A 149 16.65 3.33 9.73
CA CYS A 149 16.39 2.44 8.62
C CYS A 149 16.70 3.10 7.26
N LEU A 150 17.38 2.35 6.39
CA LEU A 150 17.67 2.74 5.02
C LEU A 150 16.94 1.80 4.06
N ILE A 151 15.98 2.33 3.31
CA ILE A 151 15.19 1.56 2.36
C ILE A 151 15.65 1.90 0.94
N GLY A 152 16.11 0.89 0.21
CA GLY A 152 16.56 1.01 -1.19
C GLY A 152 15.39 1.26 -2.14
N HIS A 153 15.71 1.45 -3.43
CA HIS A 153 14.69 1.65 -4.48
C HIS A 153 13.83 0.39 -4.65
N ASP A 154 12.57 0.57 -5.07
CA ASP A 154 11.67 -0.51 -5.47
C ASP A 154 11.50 -1.61 -4.41
N VAL A 155 11.56 -1.26 -3.13
CA VAL A 155 11.32 -2.20 -2.03
C VAL A 155 9.82 -2.35 -1.83
N VAL A 156 9.37 -3.62 -1.70
CA VAL A 156 7.97 -3.96 -1.48
C VAL A 156 7.78 -4.51 -0.07
N PHE A 157 6.84 -3.93 0.67
CA PHE A 157 6.35 -4.45 1.95
C PHE A 157 4.95 -5.01 1.74
N ALA A 158 4.79 -6.34 1.82
CA ALA A 158 3.52 -7.02 1.59
C ALA A 158 2.98 -7.58 2.92
N THR A 159 2.06 -6.86 3.57
CA THR A 159 1.53 -7.24 4.89
C THR A 159 0.27 -8.09 4.85
N LEU A 160 -0.25 -8.39 3.64
CA LEU A 160 -1.45 -9.21 3.46
C LEU A 160 -1.16 -10.48 2.66
N ASN A 161 -1.84 -11.56 3.02
CA ASN A 161 -2.08 -12.70 2.15
C ASN A 161 -3.57 -12.91 1.97
N HIS A 162 -3.95 -13.43 0.82
CA HIS A 162 -5.29 -13.96 0.59
C HIS A 162 -5.44 -15.38 1.14
N ASP A 163 -6.67 -15.78 1.46
CA ASP A 163 -6.94 -17.15 1.87
C ASP A 163 -6.49 -18.15 0.79
N PHE A 164 -5.90 -19.28 1.22
CA PHE A 164 -5.43 -20.32 0.31
C PHE A 164 -6.55 -21.06 -0.39
N ASN A 165 -7.74 -21.13 0.21
CA ASN A 165 -8.92 -21.71 -0.42
C ASN A 165 -9.43 -20.78 -1.55
N PRO A 166 -9.46 -21.23 -2.81
CA PRO A 166 -9.96 -20.39 -3.92
C PRO A 166 -11.37 -19.87 -3.72
N GLY A 167 -12.24 -20.60 -3.00
CA GLY A 167 -13.60 -20.17 -2.69
C GLY A 167 -13.67 -19.01 -1.70
N ASN A 168 -12.61 -18.81 -0.91
CA ASN A 168 -12.51 -17.76 0.11
C ASN A 168 -11.43 -16.73 -0.24
N ARG A 169 -11.00 -16.65 -1.49
CA ARG A 169 -9.85 -15.84 -1.93
C ARG A 169 -9.98 -14.34 -1.61
N ALA A 170 -11.22 -13.84 -1.42
CA ALA A 170 -11.46 -12.46 -1.02
C ALA A 170 -11.06 -12.17 0.43
N VAL A 171 -11.04 -13.19 1.30
CA VAL A 171 -10.59 -13.04 2.69
C VAL A 171 -9.10 -12.73 2.72
N MET A 172 -8.72 -11.68 3.45
CA MET A 172 -7.31 -11.28 3.60
C MET A 172 -6.86 -11.50 5.04
N HIS A 173 -5.61 -11.92 5.18
CA HIS A 173 -4.98 -12.21 6.47
C HIS A 173 -3.84 -11.22 6.69
N PRO A 174 -3.99 -10.23 7.59
CA PRO A 174 -2.96 -9.25 7.87
C PRO A 174 -1.91 -9.81 8.83
N ALA A 175 -0.64 -9.41 8.63
CA ALA A 175 0.38 -9.56 9.66
C ALA A 175 1.45 -8.47 9.49
N PRO A 176 1.89 -7.82 10.60
CA PRO A 176 2.79 -6.68 10.55
C PRO A 176 4.18 -7.07 10.07
N ILE A 177 4.85 -6.12 9.42
CA ILE A 177 6.28 -6.16 9.13
C ILE A 177 6.97 -5.16 10.04
N VAL A 178 8.00 -5.61 10.75
CA VAL A 178 8.74 -4.77 11.70
C VAL A 178 10.21 -4.77 11.35
N LEU A 179 10.77 -3.61 11.03
CA LEU A 179 12.21 -3.40 10.91
C LEU A 179 12.74 -2.77 12.20
N GLY A 180 13.72 -3.41 12.82
CA GLY A 180 14.46 -2.88 13.96
C GLY A 180 15.31 -1.66 13.57
N ARG A 181 16.02 -1.08 14.55
CA ARG A 181 16.88 0.08 14.31
C ARG A 181 18.01 -0.25 13.34
N ASN A 182 18.44 0.75 12.52
CA ASN A 182 19.58 0.65 11.60
C ASN A 182 19.51 -0.54 10.63
N VAL A 183 18.32 -0.99 10.25
CA VAL A 183 18.15 -1.99 9.21
C VAL A 183 18.40 -1.36 7.84
N TRP A 184 19.18 -2.05 7.01
CA TRP A 184 19.37 -1.68 5.61
C TRP A 184 18.68 -2.69 4.69
N VAL A 185 17.73 -2.23 3.90
CA VAL A 185 17.04 -3.01 2.87
C VAL A 185 17.60 -2.62 1.50
N GLY A 186 18.25 -3.55 0.84
CA GLY A 186 18.77 -3.38 -0.52
C GLY A 186 17.63 -3.26 -1.54
N SER A 187 17.90 -2.57 -2.64
CA SER A 187 16.91 -2.30 -3.71
C SER A 187 16.28 -3.57 -4.27
N HIS A 188 15.04 -3.45 -4.78
CA HIS A 188 14.24 -4.55 -5.36
C HIS A 188 14.01 -5.73 -4.42
N SER A 189 14.04 -5.51 -3.11
CA SER A 189 13.72 -6.55 -2.12
C SER A 189 12.24 -6.55 -1.80
N THR A 190 11.70 -7.75 -1.50
CA THR A 190 10.32 -7.92 -1.02
C THR A 190 10.34 -8.51 0.37
N ILE A 191 9.66 -7.86 1.32
CA ILE A 191 9.46 -8.36 2.67
C ILE A 191 8.01 -8.83 2.82
N LEU A 192 7.83 -10.09 3.19
CA LEU A 192 6.50 -10.68 3.31
C LEU A 192 5.92 -10.47 4.71
N GLN A 193 4.62 -10.67 4.79
CA GLN A 193 3.84 -10.48 6.01
C GLN A 193 4.41 -11.21 7.22
N GLY A 194 4.29 -10.60 8.39
CA GLY A 194 4.66 -11.16 9.67
C GLY A 194 6.16 -11.21 9.94
N VAL A 195 7.00 -10.73 9.01
CA VAL A 195 8.46 -10.76 9.15
C VAL A 195 8.94 -9.66 10.09
N THR A 196 9.77 -10.06 11.05
CA THR A 196 10.56 -9.15 11.89
C THR A 196 12.03 -9.17 11.45
N VAL A 197 12.59 -8.00 11.14
CA VAL A 197 14.01 -7.84 10.81
C VAL A 197 14.73 -7.21 12.00
N GLY A 198 15.65 -7.95 12.58
CA GLY A 198 16.39 -7.52 13.78
C GLY A 198 17.31 -6.33 13.52
N GLU A 199 17.61 -5.60 14.60
CA GLU A 199 18.44 -4.39 14.60
C GLU A 199 19.77 -4.60 13.85
N GLY A 200 20.14 -3.63 12.99
CA GLY A 200 21.39 -3.64 12.26
C GLY A 200 21.52 -4.74 11.21
N ALA A 201 20.44 -5.46 10.89
CA ALA A 201 20.47 -6.45 9.83
C ALA A 201 20.50 -5.79 8.44
N ILE A 202 21.00 -6.54 7.46
CA ILE A 202 21.05 -6.12 6.06
C ILE A 202 20.33 -7.15 5.21
N ILE A 203 19.39 -6.68 4.38
CA ILE A 203 18.74 -7.44 3.34
C ILE A 203 19.45 -7.10 2.02
N ALA A 204 20.11 -8.07 1.40
CA ALA A 204 20.78 -7.88 0.12
C ALA A 204 19.77 -7.57 -0.99
N ALA A 205 20.17 -6.76 -1.96
CA ALA A 205 19.31 -6.37 -3.07
C ALA A 205 18.70 -7.58 -3.81
N GLY A 206 17.45 -7.44 -4.29
CA GLY A 206 16.74 -8.49 -5.01
C GLY A 206 16.29 -9.67 -4.16
N SER A 207 16.24 -9.53 -2.84
CA SER A 207 15.86 -10.62 -1.93
C SER A 207 14.36 -10.70 -1.70
N VAL A 208 13.85 -11.93 -1.45
CA VAL A 208 12.49 -12.16 -0.94
C VAL A 208 12.57 -12.72 0.47
N VAL A 209 12.24 -11.87 1.46
CA VAL A 209 12.33 -12.22 2.88
C VAL A 209 11.02 -12.84 3.34
N THR A 210 11.05 -14.12 3.67
CA THR A 210 9.88 -14.95 4.02
C THR A 210 9.87 -15.37 5.49
N LYS A 211 10.91 -15.04 6.26
CA LYS A 211 11.10 -15.42 7.67
C LYS A 211 11.84 -14.31 8.40
N ASP A 212 11.72 -14.29 9.71
CA ASP A 212 12.45 -13.36 10.56
C ASP A 212 13.96 -13.39 10.32
N VAL A 213 14.55 -12.20 10.38
CA VAL A 213 15.99 -11.99 10.20
C VAL A 213 16.61 -11.64 11.56
N PRO A 214 17.57 -12.43 12.07
CA PRO A 214 18.23 -12.11 13.33
C PRO A 214 18.99 -10.76 13.27
N PRO A 215 19.15 -10.08 14.40
CA PRO A 215 19.95 -8.87 14.47
C PRO A 215 21.36 -9.06 13.89
N ARG A 216 21.93 -7.99 13.32
CA ARG A 216 23.30 -7.94 12.79
C ARG A 216 23.61 -9.10 11.84
N THR A 217 22.65 -9.47 11.00
CA THR A 217 22.80 -10.58 10.05
C THR A 217 22.54 -10.05 8.62
N ILE A 218 23.39 -10.45 7.69
CA ILE A 218 23.16 -10.22 6.26
C ILE A 218 22.42 -11.42 5.70
N VAL A 219 21.26 -11.18 5.09
CA VAL A 219 20.48 -12.20 4.37
C VAL A 219 20.37 -11.82 2.89
N GLY A 220 20.17 -12.83 2.02
CA GLY A 220 20.00 -12.58 0.58
C GLY A 220 19.42 -13.79 -0.16
N GLY A 221 18.89 -13.53 -1.36
CA GLY A 221 18.34 -14.55 -2.25
C GLY A 221 16.82 -14.69 -2.21
N VAL A 222 16.29 -15.65 -2.99
CA VAL A 222 14.86 -15.96 -3.15
C VAL A 222 14.63 -17.44 -2.91
N PRO A 223 14.08 -17.87 -1.76
CA PRO A 223 13.87 -17.08 -0.55
C PRO A 223 15.18 -16.68 0.13
N ALA A 224 15.18 -15.56 0.85
CA ALA A 224 16.36 -15.03 1.53
C ALA A 224 16.90 -16.03 2.58
N LYS A 225 18.23 -16.18 2.61
CA LYS A 225 18.98 -17.04 3.53
C LYS A 225 20.10 -16.24 4.20
N PRO A 226 20.51 -16.60 5.42
CA PRO A 226 21.67 -15.98 6.05
C PRO A 226 22.94 -16.17 5.19
N ILE A 227 23.67 -15.05 4.98
CA ILE A 227 24.96 -15.03 4.29
C ILE A 227 26.09 -14.99 5.32
N ARG A 228 26.01 -14.01 6.25
CA ARG A 228 26.99 -13.89 7.35
C ARG A 228 26.46 -12.98 8.47
N LYS A 229 27.09 -13.04 9.62
CA LYS A 229 26.91 -12.07 10.71
C LYS A 229 27.78 -10.82 10.48
N ILE A 230 27.29 -9.69 10.95
CA ILE A 230 28.03 -8.43 11.04
C ILE A 230 28.71 -8.39 12.40
N GLN A 231 30.00 -8.13 12.42
CA GLN A 231 30.80 -7.98 13.65
C GLN A 231 30.46 -6.69 14.38
#